data_c28b86beb1e4f15042f795906b230f55
#
_entry.id   c28b86beb1e4f15042f795906b230f55
#
_cell.length_a   1.000
_cell.length_b   1.000
_cell.length_c   1.000
_cell.angle_alpha   90.00
_cell.angle_beta   90.00
_cell.angle_gamma   90.00
#
_symmetry.space_group_name_H-M   'P 1'
#
loop_
_entity.id
_entity.type
_entity.pdbx_description
1 polymer ?
#
loop_
_entity_poly.entity_id
_entity_poly.type
_entity_poly.pdbx_seq_one_letter_code
_entity_poly.pdbx_strand_id
1 'polypeptide(L)'
;MIALLLANTGAAWAESNTANVQQDGGFNRVNLNQGSELSARNKADIQQSGIFLTTQVTQQDDADDSVRVVQDSARSYAEVNQTLGSQRRVDIEQLNAGYGRVQVDQGPGSGNETVVRQSGLRLDTFVQQDGGFHRIDIDQTSDRAGGNTLTARQDGLNGNLELRQSGDALDLQVVSFGLRNSAWVSQNGNDSTTLIEQRGNDNYIGLKQAGERTDSTVVQQGNDNDARVRHSSAYSRPSNVDIAQRGDLNRADINVYGAGNQLTLAQTGNGNNADVIASGEGNQLDLVSNGESNGVSAYYLGNDGQLKVDQQGDNLGVTAYVTGNASSITVAQTGSQHTADLTQNTAGNAINITQSGFSNHAVITQ
;
A
#
# COMPACT_ATOMS: atom_id res chain seq x y z
N MET A 1 -21.89 24.67 -25.06
CA MET A 1 -21.97 23.79 -26.25
C MET A 1 -21.70 22.37 -25.76
N ILE A 2 -22.75 21.56 -25.73
CA ILE A 2 -22.66 20.14 -25.26
C ILE A 2 -22.17 19.33 -26.46
N ALA A 3 -20.96 18.78 -26.40
CA ALA A 3 -20.50 17.82 -27.40
C ALA A 3 -20.62 16.40 -26.80
N LEU A 4 -21.73 15.76 -27.04
CA LEU A 4 -21.93 14.34 -26.79
C LEU A 4 -21.51 13.57 -28.04
N LEU A 5 -20.40 12.86 -28.01
CA LEU A 5 -20.00 11.94 -29.05
C LEU A 5 -20.37 10.51 -28.61
N LEU A 6 -21.54 10.04 -29.03
CA LEU A 6 -21.93 8.64 -28.92
C LEU A 6 -21.50 7.93 -30.23
N ALA A 7 -20.43 7.18 -30.19
CA ALA A 7 -20.09 6.27 -31.27
C ALA A 7 -20.60 4.87 -30.93
N ASN A 8 -21.76 4.50 -31.48
CA ASN A 8 -22.26 3.15 -31.44
C ASN A 8 -22.02 2.50 -32.82
N THR A 9 -20.97 1.70 -32.96
CA THR A 9 -20.65 0.95 -34.15
C THR A 9 -20.80 -0.55 -33.88
N GLY A 10 -22.02 -1.01 -33.71
CA GLY A 10 -22.28 -2.42 -33.45
C GLY A 10 -23.28 -3.02 -34.41
N ALA A 11 -22.95 -4.17 -34.95
CA ALA A 11 -23.84 -5.04 -35.73
C ALA A 11 -24.94 -5.65 -34.84
N ALA A 12 -26.00 -6.10 -35.42
CA ALA A 12 -27.36 -6.38 -34.97
C ALA A 12 -27.59 -7.44 -33.84
N TRP A 13 -26.66 -7.68 -32.92
CA TRP A 13 -26.81 -8.65 -31.81
C TRP A 13 -26.38 -8.14 -30.40
N ALA A 14 -26.04 -6.88 -30.27
CA ALA A 14 -25.73 -6.30 -28.94
C ALA A 14 -27.02 -6.19 -28.12
N GLU A 15 -27.16 -7.01 -27.07
CA GLU A 15 -28.16 -6.77 -26.03
C GLU A 15 -27.86 -5.39 -25.38
N SER A 16 -28.90 -4.59 -25.24
CA SER A 16 -28.92 -3.17 -24.96
C SER A 16 -27.86 -2.66 -23.95
N ASN A 17 -26.80 -2.04 -24.42
CA ASN A 17 -25.96 -1.18 -23.62
C ASN A 17 -26.73 0.07 -23.17
N THR A 18 -26.48 0.55 -21.98
CA THR A 18 -27.17 1.71 -21.42
C THR A 18 -26.17 2.82 -21.12
N ALA A 19 -26.45 4.00 -21.63
CA ALA A 19 -25.67 5.21 -21.32
C ALA A 19 -26.57 6.30 -20.74
N ASN A 20 -26.21 6.84 -19.60
CA ASN A 20 -26.83 8.02 -19.01
C ASN A 20 -25.78 9.08 -18.81
N VAL A 21 -25.97 10.25 -19.41
CA VAL A 21 -25.00 11.36 -19.32
C VAL A 21 -25.74 12.63 -18.93
N GLN A 22 -25.36 13.20 -17.78
CA GLN A 22 -25.86 14.47 -17.30
C GLN A 22 -24.71 15.45 -17.17
N GLN A 23 -24.80 16.61 -17.80
CA GLN A 23 -23.80 17.68 -17.73
C GLN A 23 -24.45 19.00 -17.32
N ASP A 24 -23.92 19.61 -16.27
CA ASP A 24 -24.26 20.96 -15.83
C ASP A 24 -22.98 21.82 -15.73
N GLY A 25 -23.07 23.09 -16.10
CA GLY A 25 -21.90 24.00 -16.12
C GLY A 25 -21.33 24.24 -17.51
N GLY A 26 -20.01 24.46 -17.62
CA GLY A 26 -19.38 24.93 -18.88
C GLY A 26 -18.16 24.15 -19.31
N PHE A 27 -17.99 23.98 -20.63
CA PHE A 27 -16.83 23.32 -21.24
C PHE A 27 -16.58 21.87 -20.81
N ASN A 28 -17.63 21.16 -20.40
CA ASN A 28 -17.54 19.76 -20.01
C ASN A 28 -17.56 18.84 -21.24
N ARG A 29 -16.81 17.75 -21.18
CA ARG A 29 -16.68 16.78 -22.26
C ARG A 29 -16.85 15.35 -21.78
N VAL A 30 -17.66 14.59 -22.47
CA VAL A 30 -17.80 13.15 -22.29
C VAL A 30 -17.51 12.44 -23.61
N ASN A 31 -16.61 11.46 -23.58
CA ASN A 31 -16.39 10.50 -24.65
C ASN A 31 -16.78 9.12 -24.13
N LEU A 32 -17.77 8.51 -24.68
CA LEU A 32 -18.22 7.18 -24.30
C LEU A 32 -18.18 6.25 -25.51
N ASN A 33 -17.47 5.16 -25.39
CA ASN A 33 -17.41 4.08 -26.36
C ASN A 33 -17.84 2.76 -25.71
N GLN A 34 -19.01 2.27 -26.07
CA GLN A 34 -19.54 0.97 -25.66
C GLN A 34 -19.81 0.17 -26.93
N GLY A 35 -18.83 -0.56 -27.43
CA GLY A 35 -19.03 -1.22 -28.68
C GLY A 35 -17.93 -2.16 -29.12
N SER A 36 -18.32 -3.41 -29.27
CA SER A 36 -17.77 -4.41 -30.15
C SER A 36 -18.87 -5.42 -30.44
N GLU A 37 -18.63 -6.36 -31.32
CA GLU A 37 -19.59 -7.43 -31.64
C GLU A 37 -19.94 -8.35 -30.45
N LEU A 38 -19.13 -8.29 -29.39
CA LEU A 38 -19.25 -9.12 -28.17
C LEU A 38 -19.74 -8.34 -26.95
N SER A 39 -19.86 -7.00 -27.02
CA SER A 39 -20.29 -6.16 -25.90
C SER A 39 -21.80 -6.25 -25.68
N ALA A 40 -22.23 -6.64 -24.49
CA ALA A 40 -23.65 -6.75 -24.14
C ALA A 40 -23.92 -6.25 -22.71
N ARG A 41 -25.02 -5.52 -22.53
CA ARG A 41 -25.56 -5.06 -21.23
C ARG A 41 -24.61 -4.20 -20.40
N ASN A 42 -23.68 -3.52 -21.05
CA ASN A 42 -22.79 -2.59 -20.37
C ASN A 42 -23.52 -1.31 -19.96
N LYS A 43 -23.16 -0.78 -18.80
CA LYS A 43 -23.80 0.41 -18.26
C LYS A 43 -22.78 1.50 -17.99
N ALA A 44 -23.07 2.71 -18.46
CA ALA A 44 -22.33 3.91 -18.10
C ALA A 44 -23.27 5.00 -17.54
N ASP A 45 -22.98 5.50 -16.34
CA ASP A 45 -23.68 6.62 -15.71
C ASP A 45 -22.66 7.73 -15.42
N ILE A 46 -22.76 8.85 -16.12
CA ILE A 46 -21.79 9.94 -16.06
C ILE A 46 -22.50 11.23 -15.68
N GLN A 47 -22.08 11.82 -14.56
CA GLN A 47 -22.61 13.07 -14.05
C GLN A 47 -21.48 14.08 -13.88
N GLN A 48 -21.58 15.20 -14.57
CA GLN A 48 -20.60 16.29 -14.51
C GLN A 48 -21.29 17.59 -14.08
N SER A 49 -20.88 18.15 -12.96
CA SER A 49 -21.30 19.46 -12.48
C SER A 49 -20.09 20.34 -12.25
N GLY A 50 -19.93 21.40 -13.03
CA GLY A 50 -18.77 22.29 -12.93
C GLY A 50 -18.22 22.75 -14.28
N ILE A 51 -16.90 23.02 -14.34
CA ILE A 51 -16.29 23.60 -15.54
C ILE A 51 -14.99 22.87 -15.94
N PHE A 52 -14.81 22.67 -17.26
CA PHE A 52 -13.64 22.00 -17.84
C PHE A 52 -13.47 20.54 -17.36
N LEU A 53 -14.54 19.81 -17.18
CA LEU A 53 -14.54 18.41 -16.80
C LEU A 53 -14.41 17.52 -18.03
N THR A 54 -13.62 16.45 -17.93
CA THR A 54 -13.50 15.46 -19.00
C THR A 54 -13.67 14.07 -18.44
N THR A 55 -14.57 13.31 -19.06
CA THR A 55 -14.73 11.87 -18.79
C THR A 55 -14.55 11.11 -20.09
N GLN A 56 -13.73 10.07 -20.06
CA GLN A 56 -13.55 9.12 -21.13
C GLN A 56 -13.84 7.71 -20.61
N VAL A 57 -14.76 7.01 -21.26
CA VAL A 57 -15.12 5.63 -20.91
C VAL A 57 -15.06 4.77 -22.15
N THR A 58 -14.34 3.67 -22.05
CA THR A 58 -14.27 2.63 -23.08
C THR A 58 -14.65 1.29 -22.45
N GLN A 59 -15.67 0.65 -22.96
CA GLN A 59 -16.13 -0.70 -22.61
C GLN A 59 -16.18 -1.54 -23.90
N GLN A 60 -15.22 -2.42 -24.09
CA GLN A 60 -15.05 -3.18 -25.34
C GLN A 60 -14.80 -4.66 -25.05
N ASP A 61 -15.42 -5.52 -25.87
CA ASP A 61 -15.28 -6.98 -25.80
C ASP A 61 -15.65 -7.56 -24.42
N ASP A 62 -16.69 -7.00 -23.80
CA ASP A 62 -17.09 -7.25 -22.44
C ASP A 62 -18.62 -7.33 -22.29
N ALA A 63 -19.06 -7.89 -21.16
CA ALA A 63 -20.48 -8.01 -20.86
C ALA A 63 -20.77 -7.71 -19.38
N ASP A 64 -21.92 -7.09 -19.12
CA ASP A 64 -22.42 -6.77 -17.78
C ASP A 64 -21.49 -5.84 -16.97
N ASP A 65 -20.66 -5.05 -17.64
CA ASP A 65 -19.79 -4.10 -16.99
C ASP A 65 -20.51 -2.80 -16.62
N SER A 66 -20.13 -2.20 -15.51
CA SER A 66 -20.70 -0.93 -15.07
C SER A 66 -19.66 0.11 -14.72
N VAL A 67 -19.87 1.32 -15.23
CA VAL A 67 -19.07 2.50 -14.91
C VAL A 67 -19.98 3.58 -14.38
N ARG A 68 -19.64 4.13 -13.22
CA ARG A 68 -20.25 5.36 -12.69
C ARG A 68 -19.14 6.40 -12.50
N VAL A 69 -19.33 7.59 -13.03
CA VAL A 69 -18.43 8.72 -12.84
C VAL A 69 -19.24 9.94 -12.39
N VAL A 70 -18.89 10.48 -11.24
CA VAL A 70 -19.42 11.74 -10.73
C VAL A 70 -18.29 12.73 -10.56
N GLN A 71 -18.37 13.86 -11.27
CA GLN A 71 -17.44 14.96 -11.16
C GLN A 71 -18.24 16.21 -10.76
N ASP A 72 -18.04 16.69 -9.54
CA ASP A 72 -18.53 17.98 -9.06
C ASP A 72 -17.33 18.83 -8.66
N SER A 73 -16.73 19.49 -9.68
CA SER A 73 -15.40 20.03 -9.51
C SER A 73 -15.03 21.00 -10.65
N ALA A 74 -13.74 21.38 -10.70
CA ALA A 74 -13.20 22.16 -11.80
C ALA A 74 -11.92 21.52 -12.36
N ARG A 75 -11.84 21.38 -13.69
CA ARG A 75 -10.65 20.89 -14.41
C ARG A 75 -10.24 19.49 -13.99
N SER A 76 -11.18 18.59 -13.78
CA SER A 76 -10.92 17.21 -13.44
C SER A 76 -11.05 16.29 -14.66
N TYR A 77 -10.29 15.20 -14.62
CA TYR A 77 -10.23 14.19 -15.66
C TYR A 77 -10.50 12.79 -15.09
N ALA A 78 -11.37 12.05 -15.73
CA ALA A 78 -11.60 10.63 -15.43
C ALA A 78 -11.51 9.81 -16.71
N GLU A 79 -10.75 8.74 -16.67
CA GLU A 79 -10.62 7.77 -17.76
C GLU A 79 -10.86 6.36 -17.22
N VAL A 80 -11.71 5.61 -17.91
CA VAL A 80 -12.00 4.21 -17.58
C VAL A 80 -11.90 3.38 -18.85
N ASN A 81 -11.06 2.38 -18.82
CA ASN A 81 -10.90 1.39 -19.87
C ASN A 81 -11.22 0.01 -19.30
N GLN A 82 -12.29 -0.62 -19.77
CA GLN A 82 -12.67 -1.99 -19.47
C GLN A 82 -12.61 -2.79 -20.77
N THR A 83 -11.75 -3.79 -20.83
CA THR A 83 -11.52 -4.57 -22.04
C THR A 83 -11.39 -6.06 -21.73
N LEU A 84 -11.96 -6.93 -22.55
CA LEU A 84 -11.81 -8.39 -22.50
C LEU A 84 -12.26 -9.03 -21.17
N GLY A 85 -13.43 -8.67 -20.65
CA GLY A 85 -13.90 -9.22 -19.38
C GLY A 85 -15.41 -9.22 -19.21
N SER A 86 -15.85 -9.36 -17.95
CA SER A 86 -17.27 -9.28 -17.61
C SER A 86 -17.51 -8.97 -16.12
N GLN A 87 -18.72 -8.45 -15.83
CA GLN A 87 -19.19 -8.21 -14.46
C GLN A 87 -18.25 -7.33 -13.63
N ARG A 88 -17.61 -6.36 -14.26
CA ARG A 88 -16.68 -5.44 -13.63
C ARG A 88 -17.39 -4.16 -13.24
N ARG A 89 -16.92 -3.52 -12.18
CA ARG A 89 -17.47 -2.26 -11.71
C ARG A 89 -16.38 -1.23 -11.48
N VAL A 90 -16.62 -0.03 -11.99
CA VAL A 90 -15.81 1.16 -11.67
C VAL A 90 -16.74 2.26 -11.17
N ASP A 91 -16.42 2.82 -10.00
CA ASP A 91 -17.13 3.96 -9.40
C ASP A 91 -16.12 5.05 -9.07
N ILE A 92 -16.22 6.20 -9.72
CA ILE A 92 -15.31 7.34 -9.54
C ILE A 92 -16.12 8.53 -9.06
N GLU A 93 -15.70 9.10 -7.93
CA GLU A 93 -16.24 10.33 -7.38
C GLU A 93 -15.13 11.36 -7.20
N GLN A 94 -15.18 12.46 -7.94
CA GLN A 94 -14.29 13.61 -7.80
C GLN A 94 -15.10 14.81 -7.33
N LEU A 95 -15.12 15.02 -6.02
CA LEU A 95 -15.94 16.05 -5.37
C LEU A 95 -15.03 17.16 -4.82
N ASN A 96 -15.34 18.42 -5.16
CA ASN A 96 -14.49 19.56 -4.79
C ASN A 96 -13.02 19.40 -5.23
N ALA A 97 -12.80 18.57 -6.23
CA ALA A 97 -11.46 18.22 -6.72
C ALA A 97 -11.03 19.21 -7.80
N GLY A 98 -10.07 20.09 -7.51
CA GLY A 98 -9.45 20.93 -8.52
C GLY A 98 -8.25 20.23 -9.17
N TYR A 99 -8.25 20.04 -10.50
CA TYR A 99 -7.19 19.34 -11.23
C TYR A 99 -7.00 17.88 -10.83
N GLY A 100 -8.07 17.21 -10.38
CA GLY A 100 -8.04 15.79 -10.07
C GLY A 100 -7.95 14.92 -11.33
N ARG A 101 -7.14 13.88 -11.32
CA ARG A 101 -7.05 12.90 -12.39
C ARG A 101 -7.26 11.49 -11.83
N VAL A 102 -8.11 10.72 -12.50
CA VAL A 102 -8.29 9.29 -12.24
C VAL A 102 -8.18 8.54 -13.55
N GLN A 103 -7.37 7.51 -13.58
CA GLN A 103 -7.32 6.56 -14.66
C GLN A 103 -7.50 5.14 -14.09
N VAL A 104 -8.45 4.38 -14.64
CA VAL A 104 -8.72 2.99 -14.27
C VAL A 104 -8.67 2.13 -15.51
N ASP A 105 -7.77 1.19 -15.52
CA ASP A 105 -7.61 0.18 -16.57
C ASP A 105 -7.93 -1.20 -15.99
N GLN A 106 -9.03 -1.79 -16.40
CA GLN A 106 -9.41 -3.17 -16.07
C GLN A 106 -9.24 -4.04 -17.33
N GLY A 107 -8.16 -4.80 -17.34
CA GLY A 107 -7.78 -5.69 -18.42
C GLY A 107 -8.56 -7.01 -18.40
N PRO A 108 -8.02 -8.09 -18.99
CA PRO A 108 -8.68 -9.37 -19.05
C PRO A 108 -9.05 -9.92 -17.68
N GLY A 109 -10.33 -10.29 -17.50
CA GLY A 109 -10.81 -10.84 -16.23
C GLY A 109 -12.25 -10.53 -15.93
N SER A 110 -12.75 -11.01 -14.80
CA SER A 110 -14.15 -10.84 -14.42
C SER A 110 -14.31 -10.48 -12.95
N GLY A 111 -15.39 -9.76 -12.63
CA GLY A 111 -15.76 -9.47 -11.25
C GLY A 111 -14.87 -8.47 -10.54
N ASN A 112 -14.06 -7.70 -11.26
CA ASN A 112 -13.21 -6.67 -10.65
C ASN A 112 -14.03 -5.45 -10.22
N GLU A 113 -13.75 -4.94 -9.03
CA GLU A 113 -14.39 -3.73 -8.49
C GLU A 113 -13.32 -2.68 -8.17
N THR A 114 -13.50 -1.48 -8.70
CA THR A 114 -12.69 -0.31 -8.36
C THR A 114 -13.58 0.82 -7.89
N VAL A 115 -13.26 1.37 -6.72
CA VAL A 115 -13.90 2.58 -6.21
C VAL A 115 -12.82 3.62 -5.94
N VAL A 116 -12.98 4.82 -6.51
CA VAL A 116 -12.04 5.93 -6.30
C VAL A 116 -12.81 7.17 -5.87
N ARG A 117 -12.45 7.71 -4.71
CA ARG A 117 -12.96 8.98 -4.18
C ARG A 117 -11.81 9.97 -4.06
N GLN A 118 -11.97 11.13 -4.67
CA GLN A 118 -11.01 12.22 -4.59
C GLN A 118 -11.69 13.50 -4.12
N SER A 119 -11.14 14.14 -3.09
CA SER A 119 -11.57 15.45 -2.62
C SER A 119 -10.37 16.35 -2.31
N GLY A 120 -10.25 17.49 -2.98
CA GLY A 120 -9.14 18.43 -2.80
C GLY A 120 -8.44 18.81 -4.10
N LEU A 121 -7.16 19.17 -4.04
CA LEU A 121 -6.43 19.73 -5.18
C LEU A 121 -5.33 18.79 -5.69
N ARG A 122 -5.21 18.65 -7.02
CA ARG A 122 -4.10 17.95 -7.69
C ARG A 122 -3.93 16.51 -7.23
N LEU A 123 -4.99 15.77 -7.18
CA LEU A 123 -4.98 14.35 -6.85
C LEU A 123 -4.83 13.52 -8.14
N ASP A 124 -3.86 12.63 -8.18
CA ASP A 124 -3.61 11.74 -9.32
C ASP A 124 -3.71 10.27 -8.87
N THR A 125 -4.60 9.53 -9.53
CA THR A 125 -4.82 8.11 -9.25
C THR A 125 -4.69 7.30 -10.53
N PHE A 126 -3.85 6.29 -10.50
CA PHE A 126 -3.78 5.26 -11.53
C PHE A 126 -4.09 3.88 -10.94
N VAL A 127 -5.03 3.18 -11.55
CA VAL A 127 -5.42 1.82 -11.15
C VAL A 127 -5.30 0.89 -12.36
N GLN A 128 -4.66 -0.25 -12.17
CA GLN A 128 -4.64 -1.34 -13.12
C GLN A 128 -5.04 -2.64 -12.44
N GLN A 129 -6.02 -3.35 -13.01
CA GLN A 129 -6.46 -4.67 -12.55
C GLN A 129 -6.48 -5.65 -13.73
N ASP A 130 -5.69 -6.71 -13.61
CA ASP A 130 -5.66 -7.84 -14.54
C ASP A 130 -5.99 -9.13 -13.76
N GLY A 131 -6.81 -10.01 -14.35
CA GLY A 131 -7.31 -11.19 -13.65
C GLY A 131 -8.71 -11.00 -13.07
N GLY A 132 -9.07 -11.67 -11.98
CA GLY A 132 -10.47 -11.67 -11.58
C GLY A 132 -10.75 -11.49 -10.08
N PHE A 133 -11.95 -10.97 -9.80
CA PHE A 133 -12.47 -10.78 -8.45
C PHE A 133 -11.59 -9.91 -7.56
N HIS A 134 -10.90 -8.95 -8.14
CA HIS A 134 -10.13 -7.95 -7.41
C HIS A 134 -11.03 -6.84 -6.89
N ARG A 135 -10.70 -6.34 -5.72
CA ARG A 135 -11.30 -5.14 -5.16
C ARG A 135 -10.24 -4.09 -4.85
N ILE A 136 -10.46 -2.88 -5.32
CA ILE A 136 -9.66 -1.70 -4.97
C ILE A 136 -10.60 -0.61 -4.48
N ASP A 137 -10.37 -0.12 -3.26
CA ASP A 137 -11.07 1.03 -2.68
C ASP A 137 -10.04 2.11 -2.33
N ILE A 138 -10.16 3.27 -2.97
CA ILE A 138 -9.22 4.38 -2.84
C ILE A 138 -9.96 5.62 -2.35
N ASP A 139 -9.41 6.23 -1.31
CA ASP A 139 -9.88 7.52 -0.78
C ASP A 139 -8.70 8.49 -0.65
N GLN A 140 -8.70 9.55 -1.46
CA GLN A 140 -7.66 10.57 -1.45
C GLN A 140 -8.24 11.93 -1.07
N THR A 141 -7.63 12.57 -0.08
CA THR A 141 -7.96 13.94 0.31
C THR A 141 -6.71 14.81 0.37
N SER A 142 -6.82 16.06 -0.09
CA SER A 142 -5.75 17.06 -0.01
C SER A 142 -6.34 18.43 0.24
N ASP A 143 -5.81 19.14 1.23
CA ASP A 143 -6.28 20.48 1.58
C ASP A 143 -5.43 21.60 0.93
N ARG A 144 -4.28 21.27 0.38
CA ARG A 144 -3.31 22.22 -0.20
C ARG A 144 -2.96 21.87 -1.65
N ALA A 145 -2.12 22.70 -2.25
CA ALA A 145 -1.73 22.56 -3.64
C ALA A 145 -0.61 21.54 -3.91
N GLY A 146 -0.12 20.83 -2.90
CA GLY A 146 0.96 19.84 -3.04
C GLY A 146 0.56 18.63 -3.88
N GLY A 147 -0.70 18.24 -3.77
CA GLY A 147 -1.25 17.09 -4.50
C GLY A 147 -0.76 15.74 -3.96
N ASN A 148 -1.51 14.68 -4.24
CA ASN A 148 -1.13 13.32 -3.88
C ASN A 148 -1.12 12.44 -5.12
N THR A 149 -0.19 11.51 -5.18
CA THR A 149 -0.16 10.48 -6.22
C THR A 149 -0.46 9.10 -5.62
N LEU A 150 -1.22 8.29 -6.35
CA LEU A 150 -1.52 6.93 -5.98
C LEU A 150 -1.48 6.03 -7.21
N THR A 151 -0.69 4.97 -7.13
CA THR A 151 -0.66 3.91 -8.14
C THR A 151 -1.02 2.58 -7.49
N ALA A 152 -2.03 1.90 -8.00
CA ALA A 152 -2.45 0.59 -7.54
C ALA A 152 -2.50 -0.39 -8.71
N ARG A 153 -1.75 -1.48 -8.62
CA ARG A 153 -1.74 -2.56 -9.60
C ARG A 153 -2.03 -3.89 -8.95
N GLN A 154 -3.01 -4.61 -9.48
CA GLN A 154 -3.33 -5.99 -9.08
C GLN A 154 -3.35 -6.90 -10.30
N ASP A 155 -2.71 -8.05 -10.17
CA ASP A 155 -2.73 -9.11 -11.17
C ASP A 155 -2.87 -10.47 -10.47
N GLY A 156 -3.81 -11.31 -10.90
CA GLY A 156 -4.08 -12.60 -10.31
C GLY A 156 -5.57 -12.80 -9.98
N LEU A 157 -5.89 -13.30 -8.79
CA LEU A 157 -7.27 -13.57 -8.38
C LEU A 157 -7.54 -13.18 -6.92
N ASN A 158 -8.72 -12.62 -6.66
CA ASN A 158 -9.24 -12.34 -5.32
C ASN A 158 -8.35 -11.40 -4.47
N GLY A 159 -7.63 -10.49 -5.07
CA GLY A 159 -6.84 -9.49 -4.35
C GLY A 159 -7.71 -8.37 -3.79
N ASN A 160 -7.33 -7.81 -2.62
CA ASN A 160 -8.05 -6.72 -1.98
C ASN A 160 -7.11 -5.58 -1.57
N LEU A 161 -7.35 -4.37 -2.07
CA LEU A 161 -6.60 -3.17 -1.67
C LEU A 161 -7.55 -2.11 -1.12
N GLU A 162 -7.27 -1.65 0.10
CA GLU A 162 -7.95 -0.48 0.70
C GLU A 162 -6.90 0.59 0.99
N LEU A 163 -6.95 1.69 0.25
CA LEU A 163 -5.89 2.68 0.19
C LEU A 163 -6.42 4.07 0.53
N ARG A 164 -5.89 4.70 1.56
CA ARG A 164 -6.28 6.03 2.00
C ARG A 164 -5.09 6.96 2.08
N GLN A 165 -5.19 8.11 1.46
CA GLN A 165 -4.23 9.21 1.58
C GLN A 165 -4.93 10.48 2.05
N SER A 166 -4.40 11.10 3.10
CA SER A 166 -4.92 12.36 3.63
C SER A 166 -3.78 13.31 3.97
N GLY A 167 -3.69 14.43 3.29
CA GLY A 167 -2.62 15.41 3.43
C GLY A 167 -2.06 15.85 2.09
N ASP A 168 -0.82 16.32 2.04
CA ASP A 168 -0.22 16.88 0.83
C ASP A 168 1.12 16.25 0.48
N ALA A 169 1.44 16.22 -0.81
CA ALA A 169 2.68 15.66 -1.34
C ALA A 169 2.91 14.20 -0.88
N LEU A 170 1.85 13.41 -0.90
CA LEU A 170 1.91 11.99 -0.56
C LEU A 170 2.05 11.17 -1.84
N ASP A 171 2.95 10.18 -1.81
CA ASP A 171 3.10 9.20 -2.88
C ASP A 171 2.85 7.79 -2.33
N LEU A 172 1.91 7.08 -2.95
CA LEU A 172 1.59 5.70 -2.58
C LEU A 172 1.61 4.81 -3.82
N GLN A 173 2.47 3.83 -3.79
CA GLN A 173 2.53 2.80 -4.81
C GLN A 173 2.26 1.43 -4.20
N VAL A 174 1.27 0.71 -4.75
CA VAL A 174 0.93 -0.66 -4.35
C VAL A 174 0.92 -1.56 -5.57
N VAL A 175 1.69 -2.63 -5.49
CA VAL A 175 1.78 -3.66 -6.53
C VAL A 175 1.53 -5.02 -5.91
N SER A 176 0.54 -5.74 -6.39
CA SER A 176 0.15 -7.05 -5.84
C SER A 176 -0.04 -8.07 -6.96
N PHE A 177 0.74 -9.14 -6.92
CA PHE A 177 0.70 -10.25 -7.87
C PHE A 177 0.41 -11.56 -7.17
N GLY A 178 -0.54 -12.34 -7.69
CA GLY A 178 -0.87 -13.68 -7.22
C GLY A 178 -2.28 -13.81 -6.68
N LEU A 179 -2.49 -14.72 -5.73
CA LEU A 179 -3.83 -15.09 -5.26
C LEU A 179 -4.08 -14.54 -3.84
N ARG A 180 -5.25 -13.95 -3.61
CA ARG A 180 -5.76 -13.55 -2.28
C ARG A 180 -4.81 -12.66 -1.47
N ASN A 181 -3.95 -11.90 -2.13
CA ASN A 181 -3.14 -10.90 -1.45
C ASN A 181 -4.01 -9.71 -1.00
N SER A 182 -3.73 -9.17 0.18
CA SER A 182 -4.48 -8.05 0.73
C SER A 182 -3.56 -6.97 1.29
N ALA A 183 -3.83 -5.71 0.96
CA ALA A 183 -3.15 -4.58 1.56
C ALA A 183 -4.15 -3.53 2.07
N TRP A 184 -3.98 -3.13 3.32
CA TRP A 184 -4.64 -1.98 3.92
C TRP A 184 -3.60 -0.89 4.22
N VAL A 185 -3.76 0.27 3.59
CA VAL A 185 -2.80 1.38 3.74
C VAL A 185 -3.54 2.65 4.13
N SER A 186 -3.06 3.28 5.18
CA SER A 186 -3.50 4.62 5.57
C SER A 186 -2.30 5.54 5.73
N GLN A 187 -2.14 6.48 4.81
CA GLN A 187 -1.09 7.48 4.80
C GLN A 187 -1.68 8.85 5.15
N ASN A 188 -1.22 9.45 6.23
CA ASN A 188 -1.72 10.73 6.73
C ASN A 188 -0.56 11.64 7.09
N GLY A 189 -0.51 12.82 6.51
CA GLY A 189 0.56 13.79 6.75
C GLY A 189 1.03 14.46 5.48
N ASN A 190 2.31 14.84 5.44
CA ASN A 190 2.86 15.54 4.29
C ASN A 190 4.23 15.00 3.89
N ASP A 191 4.61 15.20 2.62
CA ASP A 191 5.95 14.88 2.10
C ASP A 191 6.38 13.44 2.41
N SER A 192 5.50 12.46 2.23
CA SER A 192 5.75 11.08 2.64
C SER A 192 5.51 10.08 1.52
N THR A 193 6.34 9.04 1.47
CA THR A 193 6.25 7.99 0.46
C THR A 193 5.93 6.63 1.05
N THR A 194 5.17 5.82 0.31
CA THR A 194 4.88 4.43 0.66
C THR A 194 4.99 3.55 -0.57
N LEU A 195 5.80 2.50 -0.47
CA LEU A 195 5.92 1.46 -1.47
C LEU A 195 5.51 0.11 -0.89
N ILE A 196 4.56 -0.54 -1.52
CA ILE A 196 4.13 -1.89 -1.17
C ILE A 196 4.25 -2.80 -2.38
N GLU A 197 4.89 -3.95 -2.17
CA GLU A 197 4.97 -5.00 -3.17
C GLU A 197 4.66 -6.35 -2.55
N GLN A 198 3.65 -7.05 -3.10
CA GLN A 198 3.27 -8.41 -2.70
C GLN A 198 3.38 -9.34 -3.91
N ARG A 199 4.12 -10.42 -3.77
CA ARG A 199 4.25 -11.48 -4.79
C ARG A 199 4.06 -12.84 -4.14
N GLY A 200 3.10 -13.62 -4.64
CA GLY A 200 2.74 -14.92 -4.11
C GLY A 200 1.28 -14.95 -3.64
N ASN A 201 0.96 -15.76 -2.67
CA ASN A 201 -0.42 -15.98 -2.29
C ASN A 201 -0.66 -15.68 -0.81
N ASP A 202 -1.89 -15.25 -0.49
CA ASP A 202 -2.36 -15.06 0.87
C ASP A 202 -1.51 -14.10 1.73
N ASN A 203 -0.76 -13.20 1.10
CA ASN A 203 0.05 -12.21 1.83
C ASN A 203 -0.83 -11.05 2.33
N TYR A 204 -0.52 -10.57 3.53
CA TYR A 204 -1.21 -9.43 4.14
C TYR A 204 -0.24 -8.31 4.52
N ILE A 205 -0.59 -7.08 4.15
CA ILE A 205 0.10 -5.88 4.62
C ILE A 205 -0.92 -4.91 5.22
N GLY A 206 -0.71 -4.55 6.49
CA GLY A 206 -1.41 -3.47 7.17
C GLY A 206 -0.45 -2.34 7.49
N LEU A 207 -0.54 -1.19 6.80
CA LEU A 207 0.36 -0.07 7.03
C LEU A 207 -0.41 1.18 7.43
N LYS A 208 -0.06 1.76 8.56
CA LYS A 208 -0.50 3.07 9.00
C LYS A 208 0.70 3.99 9.16
N GLN A 209 0.76 4.99 8.30
CA GLN A 209 1.82 5.99 8.28
C GLN A 209 1.23 7.35 8.63
N ALA A 210 1.85 8.06 9.58
CA ALA A 210 1.37 9.36 10.02
C ALA A 210 2.53 10.32 10.28
N GLY A 211 2.35 11.59 9.97
CA GLY A 211 3.36 12.62 10.19
C GLY A 211 3.95 13.20 8.92
N GLU A 212 5.10 13.82 9.05
CA GLU A 212 5.80 14.43 7.91
C GLU A 212 7.10 13.70 7.62
N ARG A 213 7.45 13.56 6.33
CA ARG A 213 8.69 12.94 5.86
C ARG A 213 8.89 11.55 6.44
N THR A 214 7.85 10.76 6.37
CA THR A 214 7.90 9.35 6.72
C THR A 214 7.92 8.52 5.45
N ASP A 215 8.92 7.66 5.31
CA ASP A 215 9.00 6.74 4.18
C ASP A 215 8.83 5.31 4.66
N SER A 216 8.04 4.52 3.96
CA SER A 216 7.80 3.13 4.33
C SER A 216 7.84 2.24 3.09
N THR A 217 8.68 1.21 3.12
CA THR A 217 8.74 0.18 2.10
C THR A 217 8.41 -1.18 2.72
N VAL A 218 7.45 -1.89 2.15
CA VAL A 218 7.12 -3.25 2.57
C VAL A 218 7.06 -4.16 1.36
N VAL A 219 7.94 -5.16 1.33
CA VAL A 219 8.03 -6.15 0.26
C VAL A 219 7.81 -7.55 0.83
N GLN A 220 6.84 -8.26 0.28
CA GLN A 220 6.55 -9.65 0.61
C GLN A 220 6.69 -10.53 -0.64
N GLN A 221 7.46 -11.59 -0.54
CA GLN A 221 7.66 -12.57 -1.60
C GLN A 221 7.54 -13.99 -1.03
N GLY A 222 6.53 -14.73 -1.46
CA GLY A 222 6.16 -16.04 -0.93
C GLY A 222 4.71 -16.08 -0.52
N ASN A 223 4.35 -16.96 0.41
CA ASN A 223 2.97 -17.17 0.78
C ASN A 223 2.72 -16.93 2.27
N ASP A 224 1.49 -16.52 2.60
CA ASP A 224 1.05 -16.38 4.00
C ASP A 224 1.94 -15.45 4.85
N ASN A 225 2.61 -14.47 4.25
CA ASN A 225 3.39 -13.49 5.00
C ASN A 225 2.48 -12.37 5.55
N ASP A 226 2.71 -11.95 6.79
CA ASP A 226 1.94 -10.91 7.49
C ASP A 226 2.88 -9.78 7.95
N ALA A 227 2.70 -8.57 7.42
CA ALA A 227 3.41 -7.38 7.85
C ALA A 227 2.44 -6.33 8.36
N ARG A 228 2.61 -5.91 9.62
CA ARG A 228 1.84 -4.83 10.24
C ARG A 228 2.77 -3.73 10.67
N VAL A 229 2.54 -2.53 10.16
CA VAL A 229 3.41 -1.38 10.37
C VAL A 229 2.60 -0.20 10.90
N ARG A 230 3.05 0.37 12.00
CA ARG A 230 2.65 1.70 12.46
C ARG A 230 3.87 2.59 12.50
N HIS A 231 3.91 3.54 11.59
CA HIS A 231 5.01 4.47 11.47
C HIS A 231 4.51 5.89 11.70
N SER A 232 4.97 6.53 12.76
CA SER A 232 4.56 7.90 13.09
C SER A 232 5.78 8.75 13.45
N SER A 233 5.99 9.83 12.71
CA SER A 233 7.07 10.77 12.93
C SER A 233 6.56 12.17 13.28
N ALA A 234 7.25 12.85 14.17
CA ALA A 234 7.07 14.27 14.43
C ALA A 234 8.00 15.13 13.54
N TYR A 235 7.62 16.35 13.30
CA TYR A 235 8.04 17.34 12.29
C TYR A 235 9.53 17.57 11.99
N SER A 236 10.51 17.00 12.66
CA SER A 236 11.87 17.54 12.55
C SER A 236 12.87 16.72 11.75
N ARG A 237 12.73 15.42 11.66
CA ARG A 237 13.68 14.54 10.96
C ARG A 237 12.95 13.46 10.17
N PRO A 238 13.40 13.14 8.94
CA PRO A 238 12.86 12.02 8.19
C PRO A 238 13.00 10.70 8.94
N SER A 239 11.95 9.89 8.92
CA SER A 239 11.97 8.53 9.47
C SER A 239 11.72 7.53 8.37
N ASN A 240 12.39 6.37 8.44
CA ASN A 240 12.28 5.33 7.42
C ASN A 240 12.00 3.95 8.03
N VAL A 241 11.12 3.18 7.38
CA VAL A 241 10.82 1.79 7.74
C VAL A 241 10.87 0.93 6.49
N ASP A 242 11.84 0.02 6.42
CA ASP A 242 12.01 -0.92 5.32
C ASP A 242 11.83 -2.36 5.81
N ILE A 243 10.87 -3.08 5.25
CA ILE A 243 10.56 -4.46 5.59
C ILE A 243 10.62 -5.33 4.34
N ALA A 244 11.38 -6.40 4.41
CA ALA A 244 11.45 -7.43 3.38
C ALA A 244 11.22 -8.82 3.98
N GLN A 245 10.15 -9.49 3.55
CA GLN A 245 9.85 -10.88 3.91
C GLN A 245 9.95 -11.75 2.65
N ARG A 246 10.81 -12.75 2.70
CA ARG A 246 11.01 -13.72 1.61
C ARG A 246 10.89 -15.14 2.12
N GLY A 247 9.99 -15.92 1.53
CA GLY A 247 9.61 -17.25 1.98
C GLY A 247 8.19 -17.23 2.54
N ASP A 248 7.83 -18.22 3.33
CA ASP A 248 6.46 -18.41 3.73
C ASP A 248 6.25 -18.17 5.24
N LEU A 249 5.04 -17.75 5.61
CA LEU A 249 4.61 -17.64 7.02
C LEU A 249 5.45 -16.68 7.88
N ASN A 250 6.19 -15.74 7.27
CA ASN A 250 6.93 -14.74 8.03
C ASN A 250 5.98 -13.67 8.58
N ARG A 251 6.23 -13.24 9.82
CA ARG A 251 5.43 -12.20 10.49
C ARG A 251 6.28 -11.05 10.97
N ALA A 252 5.80 -9.83 10.73
CA ALA A 252 6.38 -8.60 11.27
C ALA A 252 5.29 -7.73 11.90
N ASP A 253 5.45 -7.33 13.16
CA ASP A 253 4.64 -6.30 13.83
C ASP A 253 5.57 -5.18 14.27
N ILE A 254 5.51 -4.07 13.55
CA ILE A 254 6.49 -3.00 13.65
C ILE A 254 5.81 -1.70 14.05
N ASN A 255 6.26 -1.12 15.15
CA ASN A 255 5.74 0.13 15.65
C ASN A 255 6.90 1.13 15.83
N VAL A 256 6.96 2.17 15.00
CA VAL A 256 8.00 3.21 15.05
C VAL A 256 7.37 4.56 15.36
N TYR A 257 7.81 5.17 16.45
CA TYR A 257 7.31 6.45 16.94
C TYR A 257 8.44 7.44 17.18
N GLY A 258 8.26 8.67 16.71
CA GLY A 258 9.22 9.76 16.88
C GLY A 258 10.02 10.07 15.63
N ALA A 259 10.90 11.04 15.69
CA ALA A 259 11.57 11.62 14.53
C ALA A 259 12.94 10.99 14.26
N GLY A 260 13.31 10.86 12.99
CA GLY A 260 14.64 10.43 12.59
C GLY A 260 14.95 8.95 12.84
N ASN A 261 13.96 8.13 13.13
CA ASN A 261 14.15 6.70 13.33
C ASN A 261 14.34 5.99 12.00
N GLN A 262 15.24 5.02 11.95
CA GLN A 262 15.49 4.16 10.83
C GLN A 262 15.33 2.70 11.25
N LEU A 263 14.46 1.96 10.60
CA LEU A 263 14.27 0.55 10.84
C LEU A 263 14.38 -0.24 9.54
N THR A 264 15.25 -1.23 9.54
CA THR A 264 15.34 -2.22 8.48
C THR A 264 15.08 -3.61 9.06
N LEU A 265 14.15 -4.34 8.46
CA LEU A 265 13.86 -5.73 8.81
C LEU A 265 13.94 -6.61 7.55
N ALA A 266 14.79 -7.62 7.59
CA ALA A 266 14.87 -8.65 6.56
C ALA A 266 14.62 -10.04 7.17
N GLN A 267 13.54 -10.69 6.75
CA GLN A 267 13.23 -12.07 7.11
C GLN A 267 13.33 -12.94 5.85
N THR A 268 14.17 -13.96 5.89
CA THR A 268 14.35 -14.90 4.78
C THR A 268 14.22 -16.33 5.29
N GLY A 269 13.41 -17.14 4.64
CA GLY A 269 13.04 -18.49 5.09
C GLY A 269 11.62 -18.52 5.61
N ASN A 270 11.28 -19.48 6.47
CA ASN A 270 9.90 -19.71 6.83
C ASN A 270 9.63 -19.51 8.32
N GLY A 271 8.46 -18.95 8.63
CA GLY A 271 7.97 -18.82 9.99
C GLY A 271 8.79 -17.89 10.89
N ASN A 272 9.57 -16.98 10.33
CA ASN A 272 10.31 -15.99 11.13
C ASN A 272 9.34 -14.93 11.69
N ASN A 273 9.55 -14.52 12.94
CA ASN A 273 8.71 -13.53 13.63
C ASN A 273 9.52 -12.35 14.13
N ALA A 274 9.04 -11.14 13.89
CA ALA A 274 9.60 -9.92 14.46
C ALA A 274 8.48 -9.08 15.10
N ASP A 275 8.67 -8.73 16.38
CA ASP A 275 7.83 -7.80 17.13
C ASP A 275 8.70 -6.66 17.63
N VAL A 276 8.53 -5.47 17.05
CA VAL A 276 9.47 -4.35 17.27
C VAL A 276 8.72 -3.07 17.62
N ILE A 277 9.13 -2.48 18.71
CA ILE A 277 8.73 -1.12 19.08
C ILE A 277 10.00 -0.25 19.17
N ALA A 278 10.08 0.78 18.33
CA ALA A 278 11.08 1.83 18.41
C ALA A 278 10.39 3.14 18.76
N SER A 279 10.70 3.70 19.91
CA SER A 279 10.12 4.97 20.38
C SER A 279 11.20 5.91 20.86
N GLY A 280 11.19 7.15 20.39
CA GLY A 280 12.19 8.17 20.63
C GLY A 280 12.70 8.78 19.35
N GLU A 281 13.85 9.44 19.40
CA GLU A 281 14.42 10.13 18.24
C GLU A 281 15.75 9.51 17.82
N GLY A 282 16.02 9.47 16.52
CA GLY A 282 17.33 9.12 15.97
C GLY A 282 17.76 7.65 16.15
N ASN A 283 16.84 6.73 16.45
CA ASN A 283 17.19 5.33 16.64
C ASN A 283 17.40 4.60 15.32
N GLN A 284 18.37 3.70 15.30
CA GLN A 284 18.70 2.85 14.16
C GLN A 284 18.55 1.38 14.55
N LEU A 285 17.62 0.67 13.90
CA LEU A 285 17.36 -0.76 14.10
C LEU A 285 17.61 -1.51 12.80
N ASP A 286 18.52 -2.50 12.83
CA ASP A 286 18.87 -3.34 11.70
C ASP A 286 18.70 -4.82 12.12
N LEU A 287 17.66 -5.47 11.61
CA LEU A 287 17.21 -6.77 12.06
C LEU A 287 17.21 -7.74 10.87
N VAL A 288 18.00 -8.78 10.96
CA VAL A 288 18.11 -9.83 9.94
C VAL A 288 17.82 -11.19 10.56
N SER A 289 16.88 -11.93 9.98
CA SER A 289 16.57 -13.31 10.36
C SER A 289 16.58 -14.19 9.12
N ASN A 290 17.58 -15.05 9.01
CA ASN A 290 17.74 -16.00 7.92
C ASN A 290 17.63 -17.43 8.44
N GLY A 291 16.70 -18.23 7.93
CA GLY A 291 16.43 -19.60 8.32
C GLY A 291 14.99 -19.82 8.74
N GLU A 292 14.74 -20.77 9.61
CA GLU A 292 13.39 -21.17 10.00
C GLU A 292 13.09 -20.85 11.45
N SER A 293 11.90 -20.31 11.70
CA SER A 293 11.35 -20.09 13.03
C SER A 293 12.22 -19.20 13.95
N ASN A 294 12.91 -18.23 13.38
CA ASN A 294 13.68 -17.26 14.17
C ASN A 294 12.77 -16.17 14.72
N GLY A 295 13.03 -15.74 15.95
CA GLY A 295 12.24 -14.72 16.64
C GLY A 295 13.07 -13.52 17.10
N VAL A 296 12.57 -12.33 16.86
CA VAL A 296 13.10 -11.06 17.41
C VAL A 296 11.98 -10.33 18.13
N SER A 297 12.16 -10.04 19.41
CA SER A 297 11.29 -9.16 20.19
C SER A 297 12.11 -8.00 20.71
N ALA A 298 11.91 -6.81 20.15
CA ALA A 298 12.76 -5.64 20.43
C ALA A 298 11.92 -4.44 20.86
N TYR A 299 12.16 -3.96 22.08
CA TYR A 299 11.55 -2.76 22.64
C TYR A 299 12.62 -1.71 22.89
N TYR A 300 12.77 -0.78 21.97
CA TYR A 300 13.72 0.32 22.06
C TYR A 300 13.02 1.63 22.43
N LEU A 301 13.19 2.07 23.69
CA LEU A 301 12.49 3.23 24.26
C LEU A 301 13.52 4.30 24.68
N GLY A 302 14.28 4.83 23.76
CA GLY A 302 15.33 5.81 24.00
C GLY A 302 15.64 6.64 22.76
N ASN A 303 16.61 7.53 22.84
CA ASN A 303 17.05 8.36 21.74
C ASN A 303 18.47 8.00 21.29
N ASP A 304 18.76 8.23 19.99
CA ASP A 304 20.09 8.11 19.38
C ASP A 304 20.74 6.72 19.61
N GLY A 305 19.93 5.68 19.63
CA GLY A 305 20.39 4.34 19.90
C GLY A 305 20.52 3.46 18.68
N GLN A 306 21.23 2.33 18.86
CA GLN A 306 21.45 1.35 17.81
C GLN A 306 21.11 -0.06 18.31
N LEU A 307 20.34 -0.78 17.52
CA LEU A 307 20.07 -2.21 17.70
C LEU A 307 20.38 -2.95 16.41
N LYS A 308 21.32 -3.86 16.46
CA LYS A 308 21.60 -4.77 15.36
C LYS A 308 21.41 -6.21 15.80
N VAL A 309 20.58 -6.95 15.05
CA VAL A 309 20.36 -8.38 15.25
C VAL A 309 20.62 -9.11 13.93
N ASP A 310 21.48 -10.10 13.96
CA ASP A 310 21.78 -10.97 12.84
C ASP A 310 21.61 -12.44 13.29
N GLN A 311 20.57 -13.10 12.80
CA GLN A 311 20.24 -14.49 13.07
C GLN A 311 20.45 -15.31 11.79
N GLN A 312 21.31 -16.33 11.85
CA GLN A 312 21.61 -17.22 10.72
C GLN A 312 21.49 -18.68 11.18
N GLY A 313 20.38 -19.32 10.86
CA GLY A 313 20.06 -20.68 11.26
C GLY A 313 18.61 -20.78 11.75
N ASP A 314 18.32 -21.76 12.60
CA ASP A 314 16.95 -22.11 12.92
C ASP A 314 16.65 -22.01 14.42
N ASN A 315 15.41 -21.61 14.74
CA ASN A 315 14.93 -21.50 16.11
C ASN A 315 15.80 -20.58 16.99
N LEU A 316 16.22 -19.48 16.44
CA LEU A 316 17.02 -18.47 17.13
C LEU A 316 16.08 -17.42 17.75
N GLY A 317 16.36 -17.01 19.00
CA GLY A 317 15.56 -16.04 19.74
C GLY A 317 16.38 -14.86 20.26
N VAL A 318 15.89 -13.65 20.06
CA VAL A 318 16.41 -12.44 20.67
C VAL A 318 15.29 -11.66 21.32
N THR A 319 15.43 -11.36 22.62
CA THR A 319 14.59 -10.42 23.33
C THR A 319 15.46 -9.25 23.79
N ALA A 320 15.14 -8.04 23.36
CA ALA A 320 15.88 -6.84 23.74
C ALA A 320 14.93 -5.79 24.32
N TYR A 321 15.15 -5.38 25.55
CA TYR A 321 14.45 -4.30 26.22
C TYR A 321 15.42 -3.19 26.56
N VAL A 322 15.29 -2.01 25.92
CA VAL A 322 16.21 -0.89 26.01
C VAL A 322 15.46 0.37 26.36
N THR A 323 15.83 1.01 27.48
CA THR A 323 15.27 2.31 27.89
C THR A 323 16.31 3.43 27.94
N GLY A 324 17.59 3.11 27.73
CA GLY A 324 18.68 4.06 27.76
C GLY A 324 18.91 4.80 26.45
N ASN A 325 19.26 6.09 26.54
CA ASN A 325 19.67 6.85 25.35
C ASN A 325 21.07 6.50 24.89
N ALA A 326 21.39 6.67 23.61
CA ALA A 326 22.69 6.42 23.00
C ALA A 326 23.24 5.01 23.30
N SER A 327 22.37 4.05 23.46
CA SER A 327 22.72 2.66 23.76
C SER A 327 22.96 1.89 22.46
N SER A 328 23.95 0.97 22.48
CA SER A 328 24.28 0.15 21.32
C SER A 328 24.19 -1.34 21.66
N ILE A 329 23.36 -2.06 20.93
CA ILE A 329 23.21 -3.52 21.10
C ILE A 329 23.52 -4.20 19.78
N THR A 330 24.39 -5.18 19.82
CA THR A 330 24.68 -6.06 18.69
C THR A 330 24.52 -7.52 19.13
N VAL A 331 23.70 -8.27 18.42
CA VAL A 331 23.50 -9.71 18.63
C VAL A 331 23.75 -10.43 17.32
N ALA A 332 24.68 -11.35 17.32
CA ALA A 332 24.94 -12.28 16.21
C ALA A 332 24.75 -13.73 16.69
N GLN A 333 23.81 -14.43 16.07
CA GLN A 333 23.53 -15.84 16.36
C GLN A 333 23.71 -16.68 15.08
N THR A 334 24.51 -17.74 15.18
CA THR A 334 24.75 -18.67 14.06
C THR A 334 24.61 -20.10 14.53
N GLY A 335 23.73 -20.88 13.92
CA GLY A 335 23.47 -22.27 14.28
C GLY A 335 22.03 -22.51 14.67
N SER A 336 21.78 -23.17 15.77
CA SER A 336 20.40 -23.52 16.13
C SER A 336 20.10 -23.37 17.61
N GLN A 337 18.84 -23.04 17.93
CA GLN A 337 18.29 -23.01 19.29
C GLN A 337 19.03 -22.05 20.25
N HIS A 338 19.58 -20.96 19.74
CA HIS A 338 20.18 -19.93 20.60
C HIS A 338 19.12 -18.97 21.11
N THR A 339 19.29 -18.49 22.36
CA THR A 339 18.50 -17.40 22.91
C THR A 339 19.39 -16.33 23.52
N ALA A 340 19.00 -15.06 23.36
CA ALA A 340 19.64 -13.91 23.97
C ALA A 340 18.59 -12.98 24.58
N ASP A 341 18.61 -12.83 25.89
CA ASP A 341 17.71 -11.97 26.63
C ASP A 341 18.47 -10.76 27.19
N LEU A 342 18.12 -9.58 26.74
CA LEU A 342 18.86 -8.35 26.97
C LEU A 342 17.97 -7.31 27.63
N THR A 343 18.44 -6.74 28.75
CA THR A 343 17.81 -5.61 29.39
C THR A 343 18.87 -4.51 29.59
N GLN A 344 18.63 -3.34 29.02
CA GLN A 344 19.54 -2.19 29.16
C GLN A 344 18.76 -0.95 29.60
N ASN A 345 18.96 -0.55 30.86
CA ASN A 345 18.19 0.53 31.48
C ASN A 345 19.00 1.83 31.61
N THR A 346 20.29 1.83 31.26
CA THR A 346 21.19 2.95 31.41
C THR A 346 21.69 3.48 30.08
N ALA A 347 21.96 4.78 30.02
CA ALA A 347 22.41 5.43 28.81
C ALA A 347 23.89 5.18 28.50
N GLY A 348 24.24 5.20 27.20
CA GLY A 348 25.62 5.15 26.72
C GLY A 348 26.31 3.78 26.83
N ASN A 349 25.58 2.72 27.11
CA ASN A 349 26.16 1.39 27.26
C ASN A 349 26.15 0.62 25.95
N ALA A 350 27.07 -0.34 25.83
CA ALA A 350 27.15 -1.24 24.70
C ALA A 350 27.04 -2.71 25.15
N ILE A 351 26.22 -3.49 24.44
CA ILE A 351 26.12 -4.93 24.59
C ILE A 351 26.47 -5.59 23.27
N ASN A 352 27.44 -6.52 23.30
CA ASN A 352 27.80 -7.33 22.15
C ASN A 352 27.67 -8.81 22.50
N ILE A 353 26.84 -9.55 21.76
CA ILE A 353 26.67 -10.99 21.91
C ILE A 353 27.00 -11.68 20.60
N THR A 354 27.82 -12.73 20.69
CA THR A 354 28.02 -13.65 19.59
C THR A 354 27.79 -15.07 20.11
N GLN A 355 26.83 -15.78 19.52
CA GLN A 355 26.52 -17.17 19.83
C GLN A 355 26.69 -18.02 18.57
N SER A 356 27.42 -19.10 18.68
CA SER A 356 27.60 -20.04 17.59
C SER A 356 27.47 -21.47 18.05
N GLY A 357 27.00 -22.38 17.15
CA GLY A 357 26.83 -23.80 17.42
C GLY A 357 25.38 -24.15 17.76
N PHE A 358 25.15 -24.70 18.93
CA PHE A 358 23.85 -25.25 19.31
C PHE A 358 23.46 -24.91 20.75
N SER A 359 22.23 -24.45 20.97
CA SER A 359 21.56 -24.30 22.27
C SER A 359 22.30 -23.41 23.30
N ASN A 360 22.91 -22.32 22.86
CA ASN A 360 23.50 -21.32 23.76
C ASN A 360 22.43 -20.36 24.30
N HIS A 361 22.58 -19.97 25.56
CA HIS A 361 21.70 -19.01 26.21
C HIS A 361 22.52 -17.88 26.84
N ALA A 362 22.17 -16.64 26.56
CA ALA A 362 22.80 -15.45 27.13
C ALA A 362 21.75 -14.56 27.79
N VAL A 363 22.00 -14.14 29.02
CA VAL A 363 21.17 -13.14 29.72
C VAL A 363 22.06 -11.99 30.17
N ILE A 364 21.75 -10.78 29.75
CA ILE A 364 22.51 -9.57 30.11
C ILE A 364 21.57 -8.49 30.65
N THR A 365 21.89 -7.97 31.82
CA THR A 365 21.18 -6.82 32.41
C THR A 365 22.18 -5.74 32.79
N GLN A 366 21.98 -4.50 32.30
CA GLN A 366 22.81 -3.33 32.57
C GLN A 366 21.98 -2.09 32.94
#